data_5f866acbeb0caed4a4fcd5b32133e9e7
#
_entry.id   5f866acbeb0caed4a4fcd5b32133e9e7
#
_cell.length_a   1.000
_cell.length_b   1.000
_cell.length_c   1.000
_cell.angle_alpha   90.00
_cell.angle_beta   90.00
_cell.angle_gamma   90.00
#
_symmetry.space_group_name_H-M   'P 1'
#
loop_
_entity.id
_entity.type
_entity.pdbx_description
1 polymer ?
#
loop_
_entity_poly.entity_id
_entity_poly.type
_entity_poly.pdbx_seq_one_letter_code
_entity_poly.pdbx_strand_id
1 'polypeptide(L)'
;MAPDNMELLDYLYGASLECGIGHVDTDTTLEEILMKTIYVNATFFTMDKENQIIENGMMIVQDHTISYIGQHDEQQLADADHVVNLGGKWIMPGLVNAHSHIVMTLLRGIGDDMLLKPWLETKIWPIESQFTTEIASVSSQLGIMEMMKSGTTTFSDMFNPNGIDAGAVMETIGETGMRGAFSYTIFSLGTEKDQKANLMGAEQFSKNYKAFADGRLTTMVAPHSPYACTPEAIMESARIAKENDLMVHIHVSETDFEILDIEKRYGSRPVEHLRRLGLFDQPTVMAHGVILNDEERAILKQHDVRVAHNPISNLKLGSGIADVVSLLDAGIKVGVATDGVASNNNFDMFEEMRTAALLQKGMYKDATKFPAQTALAMATRMGAEAIGMGHTGSLEAGKKADFITIYPYNKEHLQPLSEAYSHLLYAARGNDVCDVYIDGKMVVKDGRCLTIDEEKVIAETNRLQGTLSR
;
A
#
# COMPACT_ATOMS: atom_id res chain seq x y z
N MET A 1 -35.05 -4.54 -41.59
CA MET A 1 -35.90 -5.57 -40.97
C MET A 1 -35.01 -6.31 -39.99
N ALA A 2 -35.10 -5.93 -38.74
CA ALA A 2 -34.57 -6.64 -37.62
C ALA A 2 -35.67 -7.53 -37.04
N PRO A 3 -35.36 -8.63 -36.38
CA PRO A 3 -36.26 -9.11 -35.35
C PRO A 3 -35.61 -8.97 -33.95
N ASP A 4 -36.55 -8.60 -33.06
CA ASP A 4 -36.43 -8.45 -31.61
C ASP A 4 -35.73 -9.61 -30.90
N ASN A 5 -34.87 -9.25 -29.94
CA ASN A 5 -34.47 -10.12 -28.86
C ASN A 5 -34.94 -9.52 -27.52
N MET A 6 -36.18 -9.83 -27.19
CA MET A 6 -36.81 -9.52 -25.91
C MET A 6 -37.30 -10.82 -25.28
N GLU A 7 -36.37 -11.75 -24.96
CA GLU A 7 -36.67 -13.03 -24.27
C GLU A 7 -35.49 -13.51 -23.43
N LEU A 8 -34.94 -12.67 -22.54
CA LEU A 8 -33.94 -13.12 -21.55
C LEU A 8 -34.06 -12.42 -20.17
N LEU A 9 -35.18 -11.72 -19.93
CA LEU A 9 -35.36 -11.02 -18.65
C LEU A 9 -36.44 -11.64 -17.74
N ASP A 10 -37.16 -12.71 -18.19
CA ASP A 10 -38.25 -13.32 -17.43
C ASP A 10 -37.93 -14.56 -16.63
N TYR A 11 -36.65 -14.86 -16.42
CA TYR A 11 -36.23 -16.08 -15.65
C TYR A 11 -35.77 -15.79 -14.20
N LEU A 12 -35.84 -14.56 -13.71
CA LEU A 12 -35.35 -14.21 -12.35
C LEU A 12 -36.40 -13.60 -11.41
N TYR A 13 -37.66 -13.37 -11.83
CA TYR A 13 -38.70 -12.87 -10.91
C TYR A 13 -40.04 -13.49 -11.20
N GLY A 14 -40.33 -14.64 -10.61
CA GLY A 14 -41.66 -15.22 -10.70
C GLY A 14 -41.88 -16.40 -9.77
N ALA A 15 -42.02 -16.14 -8.48
CA ALA A 15 -42.75 -17.04 -7.59
C ALA A 15 -43.31 -16.28 -6.39
N SER A 16 -44.57 -15.91 -6.48
CA SER A 16 -45.39 -15.55 -5.34
C SER A 16 -45.65 -16.79 -4.50
N LEU A 17 -45.34 -16.75 -3.20
CA LEU A 17 -45.71 -17.78 -2.23
C LEU A 17 -46.69 -17.23 -1.22
N GLU A 18 -47.87 -17.89 -1.22
CA GLU A 18 -48.90 -17.73 -0.21
C GLU A 18 -48.47 -18.29 1.15
N CYS A 19 -48.96 -17.67 2.17
CA CYS A 19 -48.74 -17.83 3.57
C CYS A 19 -49.12 -19.22 4.11
N GLY A 20 -48.17 -19.91 4.78
CA GLY A 20 -48.43 -21.00 5.69
C GLY A 20 -47.59 -20.84 6.94
N ILE A 21 -48.21 -20.44 8.06
CA ILE A 21 -47.56 -20.27 9.36
C ILE A 21 -47.27 -21.68 9.94
N GLY A 22 -46.02 -22.13 9.82
CA GLY A 22 -45.46 -23.23 10.56
C GLY A 22 -44.33 -22.72 11.43
N HIS A 23 -44.32 -23.01 12.74
CA HIS A 23 -43.21 -22.76 13.62
C HIS A 23 -41.95 -23.35 13.02
N VAL A 24 -41.00 -22.49 12.66
CA VAL A 24 -39.63 -22.87 12.26
C VAL A 24 -38.78 -22.74 13.51
N ASP A 25 -38.25 -23.85 13.98
CA ASP A 25 -37.18 -23.92 14.98
C ASP A 25 -36.02 -23.01 14.53
N THR A 26 -35.70 -22.02 15.34
CA THR A 26 -34.62 -21.04 15.11
C THR A 26 -33.28 -21.57 15.58
N ASP A 27 -32.86 -22.74 15.11
CA ASP A 27 -31.53 -23.29 15.41
C ASP A 27 -30.90 -23.92 14.17
N THR A 28 -31.00 -23.20 13.03
CA THR A 28 -30.13 -23.45 11.89
C THR A 28 -29.08 -22.35 11.88
N THR A 29 -27.93 -22.63 12.48
CA THR A 29 -26.69 -21.91 12.14
C THR A 29 -26.54 -22.04 10.64
N LEU A 30 -26.68 -20.91 9.92
CA LEU A 30 -26.22 -20.80 8.54
C LEU A 30 -24.70 -21.07 8.59
N GLU A 31 -24.31 -22.32 8.32
CA GLU A 31 -22.93 -22.60 7.93
C GLU A 31 -22.67 -21.73 6.71
N GLU A 32 -21.83 -20.70 6.87
CA GLU A 32 -21.31 -19.95 5.72
C GLU A 32 -20.67 -20.98 4.79
N ILE A 33 -21.22 -21.15 3.61
CA ILE A 33 -20.66 -22.06 2.62
C ILE A 33 -19.32 -21.49 2.22
N LEU A 34 -18.25 -22.07 2.75
CA LEU A 34 -16.88 -21.69 2.49
C LEU A 34 -16.54 -21.98 1.02
N MET A 35 -16.25 -20.96 0.24
CA MET A 35 -15.93 -21.05 -1.19
C MET A 35 -14.48 -21.51 -1.40
N LYS A 36 -14.29 -22.62 -2.10
CA LYS A 36 -12.97 -23.17 -2.45
C LYS A 36 -12.66 -22.94 -3.93
N THR A 37 -11.73 -22.03 -4.22
CA THR A 37 -11.23 -21.77 -5.57
C THR A 37 -9.83 -22.35 -5.74
N ILE A 38 -9.62 -23.11 -6.80
CA ILE A 38 -8.33 -23.72 -7.14
C ILE A 38 -7.76 -23.07 -8.40
N TYR A 39 -6.56 -22.52 -8.28
CA TYR A 39 -5.80 -21.94 -9.38
C TYR A 39 -4.74 -22.93 -9.86
N VAL A 40 -4.74 -23.24 -11.16
CA VAL A 40 -3.86 -24.26 -11.76
C VAL A 40 -3.14 -23.72 -13.00
N ASN A 41 -2.12 -24.47 -13.47
CA ASN A 41 -1.39 -24.18 -14.70
C ASN A 41 -0.74 -22.78 -14.67
N ALA A 42 0.12 -22.54 -13.67
CA ALA A 42 0.87 -21.30 -13.50
C ALA A 42 2.25 -21.56 -12.90
N THR A 43 3.14 -20.59 -13.03
CA THR A 43 4.40 -20.53 -12.28
C THR A 43 4.21 -19.57 -11.11
N PHE A 44 4.33 -20.08 -9.89
CA PHE A 44 4.17 -19.29 -8.66
C PHE A 44 5.52 -18.87 -8.10
N PHE A 45 5.69 -17.56 -7.88
CA PHE A 45 6.79 -16.96 -7.15
C PHE A 45 6.30 -16.69 -5.73
N THR A 46 6.65 -17.54 -4.79
CA THR A 46 6.03 -17.52 -3.45
C THR A 46 6.41 -16.28 -2.65
N MET A 47 7.57 -15.70 -2.90
CA MET A 47 8.16 -14.61 -2.10
C MET A 47 8.19 -14.91 -0.60
N ASP A 48 8.17 -16.21 -0.24
CA ASP A 48 8.48 -16.70 1.10
C ASP A 48 9.96 -16.45 1.45
N LYS A 49 10.41 -16.92 2.62
CA LYS A 49 11.81 -16.72 3.05
C LYS A 49 12.82 -17.40 2.13
N GLU A 50 12.44 -18.49 1.50
CA GLU A 50 13.24 -19.29 0.58
C GLU A 50 13.15 -18.79 -0.87
N ASN A 51 12.22 -17.87 -1.18
CA ASN A 51 11.92 -17.37 -2.52
C ASN A 51 11.69 -18.51 -3.52
N GLN A 52 10.81 -19.44 -3.16
CA GLN A 52 10.55 -20.62 -3.98
C GLN A 52 9.87 -20.24 -5.31
N ILE A 53 10.19 -20.99 -6.37
CA ILE A 53 9.47 -20.97 -7.65
C ILE A 53 8.82 -22.34 -7.83
N ILE A 54 7.49 -22.35 -8.01
CA ILE A 54 6.72 -23.57 -8.22
C ILE A 54 6.19 -23.54 -9.66
N GLU A 55 6.88 -24.26 -10.54
CA GLU A 55 6.49 -24.38 -11.95
C GLU A 55 5.32 -25.35 -12.10
N ASN A 56 4.37 -25.01 -12.99
CA ASN A 56 3.15 -25.78 -13.22
C ASN A 56 2.44 -26.17 -11.92
N GLY A 57 2.43 -25.24 -10.96
CA GLY A 57 1.92 -25.43 -9.62
C GLY A 57 0.42 -25.26 -9.52
N MET A 58 -0.05 -25.38 -8.28
CA MET A 58 -1.45 -25.20 -7.88
C MET A 58 -1.51 -24.38 -6.59
N MET A 59 -2.51 -23.49 -6.49
CA MET A 59 -2.85 -22.75 -5.30
C MET A 59 -4.34 -22.92 -4.99
N ILE A 60 -4.66 -23.18 -3.72
CA ILE A 60 -6.05 -23.29 -3.24
C ILE A 60 -6.32 -22.12 -2.32
N VAL A 61 -7.36 -21.40 -2.65
CA VAL A 61 -7.90 -20.30 -1.82
C VAL A 61 -9.23 -20.75 -1.25
N GLN A 62 -9.35 -20.67 0.07
CA GLN A 62 -10.59 -20.90 0.79
C GLN A 62 -11.04 -19.59 1.37
N ASP A 63 -12.19 -19.08 0.93
CA ASP A 63 -12.70 -17.74 1.18
C ASP A 63 -11.69 -16.65 0.78
N HIS A 64 -10.90 -16.18 1.73
CA HIS A 64 -9.93 -15.09 1.56
C HIS A 64 -8.49 -15.52 1.82
N THR A 65 -8.27 -16.82 2.11
CA THR A 65 -7.00 -17.32 2.63
C THR A 65 -6.46 -18.43 1.75
N ILE A 66 -5.16 -18.39 1.49
CA ILE A 66 -4.46 -19.49 0.83
C ILE A 66 -4.44 -20.68 1.79
N SER A 67 -5.08 -21.78 1.42
CA SER A 67 -5.06 -23.03 2.21
C SER A 67 -3.98 -23.99 1.75
N TYR A 68 -3.57 -23.92 0.48
CA TYR A 68 -2.50 -24.73 -0.09
C TYR A 68 -1.79 -23.96 -1.22
N ILE A 69 -0.50 -24.17 -1.34
CA ILE A 69 0.28 -23.83 -2.52
C ILE A 69 1.39 -24.87 -2.70
N GLY A 70 1.56 -25.40 -3.91
CA GLY A 70 2.52 -26.46 -4.17
C GLY A 70 2.42 -27.06 -5.58
N GLN A 71 2.94 -28.27 -5.73
CA GLN A 71 2.83 -29.02 -6.98
C GLN A 71 1.37 -29.38 -7.26
N HIS A 72 1.05 -29.52 -8.53
CA HIS A 72 -0.29 -29.91 -8.97
C HIS A 72 -0.69 -31.28 -8.41
N ASP A 73 -1.88 -31.37 -7.81
CA ASP A 73 -2.46 -32.60 -7.25
C ASP A 73 -3.92 -32.71 -7.67
N GLU A 74 -4.19 -33.64 -8.60
CA GLU A 74 -5.53 -33.86 -9.15
C GLU A 74 -6.56 -34.32 -8.10
N GLN A 75 -6.11 -34.94 -7.00
CA GLN A 75 -7.01 -35.38 -5.93
C GLN A 75 -7.69 -34.24 -5.24
N GLN A 76 -7.04 -33.07 -5.18
CA GLN A 76 -7.58 -31.85 -4.53
C GLN A 76 -8.60 -31.11 -5.41
N LEU A 77 -8.72 -31.44 -6.69
CA LEU A 77 -9.70 -30.81 -7.60
C LEU A 77 -11.14 -31.29 -7.35
N ALA A 78 -11.32 -32.47 -6.75
CA ALA A 78 -12.64 -33.12 -6.60
C ALA A 78 -13.65 -32.31 -5.78
N ASP A 79 -13.16 -31.50 -4.80
CA ASP A 79 -13.98 -30.74 -3.87
C ASP A 79 -13.90 -29.22 -4.13
N ALA A 80 -13.55 -28.80 -5.36
CA ALA A 80 -13.46 -27.39 -5.72
C ALA A 80 -14.82 -26.85 -6.13
N ASP A 81 -15.19 -25.67 -5.62
CA ASP A 81 -16.33 -24.91 -6.14
C ASP A 81 -15.99 -24.28 -7.49
N HIS A 82 -14.74 -23.79 -7.63
CA HIS A 82 -14.22 -23.21 -8.86
C HIS A 82 -12.80 -23.68 -9.16
N VAL A 83 -12.54 -23.99 -10.43
CA VAL A 83 -11.18 -24.24 -10.94
C VAL A 83 -10.84 -23.20 -11.99
N VAL A 84 -9.77 -22.44 -11.75
CA VAL A 84 -9.30 -21.37 -12.63
C VAL A 84 -7.98 -21.81 -13.28
N ASN A 85 -8.02 -22.02 -14.60
CA ASN A 85 -6.81 -22.27 -15.38
C ASN A 85 -6.14 -20.94 -15.75
N LEU A 86 -4.94 -20.72 -15.24
CA LEU A 86 -4.19 -19.47 -15.41
C LEU A 86 -3.35 -19.42 -16.69
N GLY A 87 -3.36 -20.49 -17.51
CA GLY A 87 -2.78 -20.46 -18.86
C GLY A 87 -1.27 -20.25 -18.94
N GLY A 88 -0.53 -20.71 -17.95
CA GLY A 88 0.92 -20.53 -17.87
C GLY A 88 1.39 -19.17 -17.36
N LYS A 89 0.49 -18.33 -16.82
CA LYS A 89 0.86 -17.01 -16.23
C LYS A 89 1.86 -17.19 -15.08
N TRP A 90 2.64 -16.16 -14.86
CA TRP A 90 3.42 -15.95 -13.65
C TRP A 90 2.52 -15.36 -12.57
N ILE A 91 2.59 -15.90 -11.38
CA ILE A 91 1.82 -15.48 -10.21
C ILE A 91 2.79 -15.11 -9.11
N MET A 92 2.60 -13.94 -8.54
CA MET A 92 3.38 -13.48 -7.38
C MET A 92 2.44 -12.78 -6.38
N PRO A 93 2.85 -12.62 -5.12
CA PRO A 93 2.09 -11.80 -4.18
C PRO A 93 1.85 -10.42 -4.76
N GLY A 94 0.72 -9.82 -4.43
CA GLY A 94 0.49 -8.42 -4.73
C GLY A 94 1.57 -7.53 -4.09
N LEU A 95 1.93 -6.45 -4.79
CA LEU A 95 2.94 -5.53 -4.32
C LEU A 95 2.42 -4.71 -3.14
N VAL A 96 3.34 -4.34 -2.25
CA VAL A 96 3.07 -3.58 -1.04
C VAL A 96 3.78 -2.24 -1.12
N ASN A 97 3.02 -1.16 -1.17
CA ASN A 97 3.50 0.21 -1.11
C ASN A 97 3.56 0.68 0.35
N ALA A 98 4.76 0.76 0.93
CA ALA A 98 4.94 0.97 2.36
C ALA A 98 4.70 2.42 2.81
N HIS A 99 4.58 3.39 1.90
CA HIS A 99 4.29 4.80 2.17
C HIS A 99 3.77 5.50 0.93
N SER A 100 2.65 6.21 1.07
CA SER A 100 2.02 6.97 -0.03
C SER A 100 1.21 8.15 0.49
N HIS A 101 0.72 8.98 -0.47
CA HIS A 101 -0.19 10.11 -0.25
C HIS A 101 -1.26 10.11 -1.35
N ILE A 102 -2.21 9.17 -1.31
CA ILE A 102 -3.20 8.98 -2.38
C ILE A 102 -4.15 10.17 -2.54
N VAL A 103 -4.44 10.88 -1.44
CA VAL A 103 -5.27 12.11 -1.48
C VAL A 103 -4.61 13.19 -2.31
N MET A 104 -3.29 13.17 -2.46
CA MET A 104 -2.53 14.15 -3.24
C MET A 104 -2.40 13.79 -4.73
N THR A 105 -3.13 12.79 -5.24
CA THR A 105 -2.98 12.32 -6.64
C THR A 105 -3.30 13.41 -7.67
N LEU A 106 -4.19 14.35 -7.36
CA LEU A 106 -4.47 15.52 -8.20
C LEU A 106 -3.31 16.54 -8.27
N LEU A 107 -2.30 16.41 -7.42
CA LEU A 107 -1.13 17.29 -7.40
C LEU A 107 0.04 16.77 -8.28
N ARG A 108 -0.17 15.74 -9.08
CA ARG A 108 0.81 15.18 -9.99
C ARG A 108 1.40 16.26 -10.90
N GLY A 109 2.75 16.37 -10.93
CA GLY A 109 3.49 17.34 -11.76
C GLY A 109 3.39 18.78 -11.25
N ILE A 110 2.97 19.01 -10.00
CA ILE A 110 2.95 20.34 -9.40
C ILE A 110 4.23 20.58 -8.61
N GLY A 111 5.00 21.60 -8.99
CA GLY A 111 6.18 22.06 -8.24
C GLY A 111 7.42 21.20 -8.48
N ASP A 112 7.64 20.71 -9.69
CA ASP A 112 8.88 20.03 -10.06
C ASP A 112 10.10 20.96 -9.91
N ASP A 113 11.30 20.37 -9.74
CA ASP A 113 12.59 21.07 -9.64
C ASP A 113 12.71 22.01 -8.42
N MET A 114 12.12 21.62 -7.29
CA MET A 114 12.16 22.38 -6.04
C MET A 114 12.70 21.53 -4.88
N LEU A 115 13.39 22.16 -3.93
CA LEU A 115 13.75 21.52 -2.66
C LEU A 115 12.49 21.32 -1.78
N LEU A 116 12.49 20.28 -0.93
CA LEU A 116 11.35 19.85 -0.12
C LEU A 116 10.64 21.01 0.61
N LYS A 117 11.35 21.82 1.39
CA LYS A 117 10.71 22.88 2.22
C LYS A 117 10.04 23.96 1.36
N PRO A 118 10.70 24.63 0.40
CA PRO A 118 10.03 25.55 -0.52
C PRO A 118 8.87 24.91 -1.29
N TRP A 119 9.01 23.65 -1.71
CA TRP A 119 7.97 22.89 -2.39
C TRP A 119 6.72 22.73 -1.52
N LEU A 120 6.86 22.29 -0.26
CA LEU A 120 5.75 22.17 0.67
C LEU A 120 5.07 23.52 0.94
N GLU A 121 5.85 24.56 1.30
CA GLU A 121 5.33 25.85 1.76
C GLU A 121 4.69 26.69 0.64
N THR A 122 5.21 26.59 -0.60
CA THR A 122 4.79 27.49 -1.69
C THR A 122 3.93 26.82 -2.76
N LYS A 123 3.90 25.48 -2.82
CA LYS A 123 3.14 24.72 -3.82
C LYS A 123 2.13 23.78 -3.20
N ILE A 124 2.56 22.87 -2.34
CA ILE A 124 1.72 21.76 -1.90
C ILE A 124 0.67 22.23 -0.89
N TRP A 125 1.07 22.76 0.28
CA TRP A 125 0.14 23.16 1.32
C TRP A 125 -0.88 24.22 0.88
N PRO A 126 -0.53 25.26 0.09
CA PRO A 126 -1.51 26.21 -0.41
C PRO A 126 -2.58 25.61 -1.31
N ILE A 127 -2.24 24.60 -2.12
CA ILE A 127 -3.21 23.93 -2.98
C ILE A 127 -4.00 22.88 -2.18
N GLU A 128 -3.32 22.10 -1.36
CA GLU A 128 -3.93 21.08 -0.50
C GLU A 128 -4.96 21.68 0.47
N SER A 129 -4.72 22.92 0.95
CA SER A 129 -5.68 23.64 1.81
C SER A 129 -7.03 23.95 1.13
N GLN A 130 -7.12 23.80 -0.19
CA GLN A 130 -8.35 23.97 -0.97
C GLN A 130 -9.11 22.63 -1.15
N PHE A 131 -8.56 21.51 -0.66
CA PHE A 131 -9.17 20.21 -0.83
C PHE A 131 -10.47 20.11 -0.05
N THR A 132 -11.46 19.55 -0.72
CA THR A 132 -12.75 19.14 -0.16
C THR A 132 -12.81 17.62 -0.06
N THR A 133 -13.80 17.09 0.65
CA THR A 133 -14.06 15.65 0.70
C THR A 133 -14.22 15.03 -0.69
N GLU A 134 -14.90 15.74 -1.61
CA GLU A 134 -15.07 15.29 -3.00
C GLU A 134 -13.71 15.17 -3.72
N ILE A 135 -12.86 16.19 -3.61
CA ILE A 135 -11.51 16.17 -4.19
C ILE A 135 -10.69 15.02 -3.60
N ALA A 136 -10.70 14.86 -2.29
CA ALA A 136 -9.97 13.80 -1.60
C ALA A 136 -10.44 12.40 -2.02
N SER A 137 -11.75 12.17 -2.13
CA SER A 137 -12.33 10.90 -2.55
C SER A 137 -11.97 10.54 -3.99
N VAL A 138 -12.14 11.48 -4.94
CA VAL A 138 -11.79 11.25 -6.36
C VAL A 138 -10.28 11.08 -6.53
N SER A 139 -9.48 11.87 -5.84
CA SER A 139 -8.02 11.77 -5.82
C SER A 139 -7.56 10.40 -5.32
N SER A 140 -8.16 9.91 -4.23
CA SER A 140 -7.87 8.58 -3.67
C SER A 140 -8.25 7.45 -4.63
N GLN A 141 -9.43 7.54 -5.28
CA GLN A 141 -9.84 6.55 -6.28
C GLN A 141 -8.88 6.50 -7.46
N LEU A 142 -8.40 7.66 -7.95
CA LEU A 142 -7.43 7.73 -9.03
C LEU A 142 -6.09 7.07 -8.64
N GLY A 143 -5.58 7.39 -7.46
CA GLY A 143 -4.32 6.80 -6.95
C GLY A 143 -4.44 5.29 -6.74
N ILE A 144 -5.53 4.82 -6.12
CA ILE A 144 -5.80 3.39 -5.92
C ILE A 144 -5.97 2.66 -7.26
N MET A 145 -6.66 3.26 -8.23
CA MET A 145 -6.80 2.69 -9.57
C MET A 145 -5.44 2.46 -10.23
N GLU A 146 -4.54 3.43 -10.15
CA GLU A 146 -3.17 3.31 -10.66
C GLU A 146 -2.37 2.23 -9.92
N MET A 147 -2.43 2.23 -8.58
CA MET A 147 -1.80 1.20 -7.74
C MET A 147 -2.27 -0.20 -8.10
N MET A 148 -3.59 -0.44 -8.15
CA MET A 148 -4.14 -1.75 -8.49
C MET A 148 -3.73 -2.19 -9.89
N LYS A 149 -3.85 -1.31 -10.89
CA LYS A 149 -3.50 -1.64 -12.29
C LYS A 149 -2.01 -1.93 -12.47
N SER A 150 -1.14 -1.40 -11.62
CA SER A 150 0.30 -1.71 -11.59
C SER A 150 0.67 -2.82 -10.60
N GLY A 151 -0.32 -3.51 -10.00
CA GLY A 151 -0.09 -4.70 -9.19
C GLY A 151 0.06 -4.48 -7.69
N THR A 152 -0.13 -3.27 -7.19
CA THR A 152 -0.16 -3.01 -5.75
C THR A 152 -1.50 -3.45 -5.17
N THR A 153 -1.46 -4.30 -4.14
CA THR A 153 -2.66 -4.80 -3.43
C THR A 153 -2.77 -4.26 -2.02
N THR A 154 -1.66 -3.78 -1.48
CA THR A 154 -1.58 -3.29 -0.09
C THR A 154 -0.79 -1.99 -0.04
N PHE A 155 -1.29 -0.99 0.71
CA PHE A 155 -0.63 0.30 0.84
C PHE A 155 -0.63 0.80 2.28
N SER A 156 0.24 1.77 2.57
CA SER A 156 0.20 2.61 3.77
C SER A 156 0.23 4.08 3.36
N ASP A 157 -0.64 4.88 3.93
CA ASP A 157 -0.90 6.26 3.50
C ASP A 157 -0.98 7.24 4.66
N MET A 158 -0.54 8.45 4.43
CA MET A 158 -0.73 9.59 5.31
C MET A 158 -1.42 10.71 4.54
N PHE A 159 -2.56 11.22 5.04
CA PHE A 159 -3.28 12.32 4.39
C PHE A 159 -3.49 13.51 5.34
N ASN A 160 -3.46 14.72 4.77
CA ASN A 160 -3.81 15.94 5.49
C ASN A 160 -5.35 16.03 5.66
N PRO A 161 -5.86 16.00 6.90
CA PRO A 161 -7.31 15.95 7.15
C PRO A 161 -8.02 17.29 7.05
N ASN A 162 -7.29 18.39 6.80
CA ASN A 162 -7.83 19.73 6.87
C ASN A 162 -8.95 19.96 5.83
N GLY A 163 -10.17 20.29 6.29
CA GLY A 163 -11.32 20.53 5.42
C GLY A 163 -11.96 19.28 4.82
N ILE A 164 -11.52 18.07 5.23
CA ILE A 164 -11.93 16.79 4.66
C ILE A 164 -12.70 15.98 5.70
N ASP A 165 -13.83 15.39 5.30
CA ASP A 165 -14.46 14.30 6.06
C ASP A 165 -13.67 13.01 5.82
N ALA A 166 -12.75 12.71 6.75
CA ALA A 166 -11.88 11.54 6.68
C ALA A 166 -12.66 10.21 6.64
N GLY A 167 -13.83 10.17 7.28
CA GLY A 167 -14.70 8.98 7.27
C GLY A 167 -15.24 8.69 5.88
N ALA A 168 -15.79 9.70 5.20
CA ALA A 168 -16.31 9.56 3.84
C ALA A 168 -15.22 9.14 2.83
N VAL A 169 -13.98 9.63 3.00
CA VAL A 169 -12.85 9.18 2.17
C VAL A 169 -12.50 7.72 2.47
N MET A 170 -12.48 7.32 3.74
CA MET A 170 -12.22 5.93 4.15
C MET A 170 -13.27 4.96 3.59
N GLU A 171 -14.55 5.36 3.57
CA GLU A 171 -15.64 4.60 2.95
C GLU A 171 -15.40 4.44 1.45
N THR A 172 -15.07 5.54 0.76
CA THR A 172 -14.71 5.51 -0.68
C THR A 172 -13.55 4.56 -0.98
N ILE A 173 -12.51 4.56 -0.14
CA ILE A 173 -11.39 3.62 -0.27
C ILE A 173 -11.86 2.18 -0.04
N GLY A 174 -12.73 1.94 0.94
CA GLY A 174 -13.29 0.62 1.25
C GLY A 174 -14.04 -0.02 0.08
N GLU A 175 -14.79 0.79 -0.69
CA GLU A 175 -15.54 0.36 -1.88
C GLU A 175 -14.63 -0.12 -3.01
N THR A 176 -13.39 0.37 -3.09
CA THR A 176 -12.43 -0.03 -4.14
C THR A 176 -11.96 -1.48 -4.02
N GLY A 177 -12.14 -2.10 -2.86
CA GLY A 177 -11.60 -3.43 -2.58
C GLY A 177 -10.14 -3.46 -2.16
N MET A 178 -9.45 -2.33 -2.12
CA MET A 178 -8.03 -2.21 -1.74
C MET A 178 -7.80 -2.60 -0.28
N ARG A 179 -6.59 -3.10 0.03
CA ARG A 179 -6.12 -3.33 1.39
C ARG A 179 -5.11 -2.27 1.80
N GLY A 180 -5.10 -1.83 3.07
CA GLY A 180 -4.06 -0.92 3.54
C GLY A 180 -4.36 -0.20 4.85
N ALA A 181 -3.46 0.72 5.19
CA ALA A 181 -3.62 1.68 6.27
C ALA A 181 -3.76 3.09 5.69
N PHE A 182 -4.91 3.72 5.94
CA PHE A 182 -5.18 5.10 5.57
C PHE A 182 -5.18 5.95 6.84
N SER A 183 -4.21 6.85 6.99
CA SER A 183 -3.85 7.43 8.29
C SER A 183 -4.08 8.94 8.33
N TYR A 184 -4.83 9.37 9.36
CA TYR A 184 -5.08 10.77 9.68
C TYR A 184 -3.79 11.42 10.19
N THR A 185 -3.23 12.39 9.45
CA THR A 185 -1.96 13.02 9.79
C THR A 185 -2.13 14.08 10.88
N ILE A 186 -1.25 14.02 11.87
CA ILE A 186 -1.19 14.98 12.99
C ILE A 186 -0.18 16.07 12.66
N PHE A 187 -0.61 17.32 12.77
CA PHE A 187 0.21 18.53 12.64
C PHE A 187 0.09 19.41 13.87
N SER A 188 1.18 20.07 14.25
CA SER A 188 1.17 21.14 15.26
C SER A 188 1.20 22.52 14.60
N LEU A 189 0.29 22.73 13.65
CA LEU A 189 0.13 23.98 12.90
C LEU A 189 -1.08 24.77 13.42
N GLY A 190 -1.08 26.10 13.17
CA GLY A 190 -2.17 26.97 13.59
C GLY A 190 -2.16 27.30 15.08
N THR A 191 -3.34 27.63 15.64
CA THR A 191 -3.52 27.95 17.05
C THR A 191 -3.50 26.69 17.92
N GLU A 192 -3.31 26.86 19.24
CA GLU A 192 -3.39 25.75 20.21
C GLU A 192 -4.74 25.00 20.11
N LYS A 193 -5.82 25.73 19.82
CA LYS A 193 -7.15 25.15 19.61
C LYS A 193 -7.16 24.24 18.37
N ASP A 194 -6.52 24.67 17.27
CA ASP A 194 -6.46 23.91 16.04
C ASP A 194 -5.63 22.64 16.21
N GLN A 195 -4.49 22.73 16.90
CA GLN A 195 -3.64 21.60 17.23
C GLN A 195 -4.36 20.54 18.08
N LYS A 196 -5.10 21.01 19.10
CA LYS A 196 -5.92 20.14 19.94
C LYS A 196 -7.04 19.48 19.15
N ALA A 197 -7.71 20.20 18.27
CA ALA A 197 -8.77 19.65 17.41
C ALA A 197 -8.21 18.59 16.45
N ASN A 198 -7.02 18.82 15.88
CA ASN A 198 -6.34 17.85 15.01
C ASN A 198 -5.98 16.56 15.76
N LEU A 199 -5.41 16.64 16.96
CA LEU A 199 -5.12 15.47 17.81
C LEU A 199 -6.41 14.68 18.19
N MET A 200 -7.47 15.39 18.56
CA MET A 200 -8.76 14.75 18.86
C MET A 200 -9.35 14.05 17.63
N GLY A 201 -9.24 14.67 16.46
CA GLY A 201 -9.66 14.07 15.19
C GLY A 201 -8.90 12.80 14.88
N ALA A 202 -7.58 12.79 15.04
CA ALA A 202 -6.73 11.63 14.83
C ALA A 202 -7.07 10.48 15.81
N GLU A 203 -7.29 10.79 17.08
CA GLU A 203 -7.69 9.80 18.08
C GLU A 203 -9.07 9.20 17.77
N GLN A 204 -10.05 10.02 17.39
CA GLN A 204 -11.37 9.55 17.03
C GLN A 204 -11.34 8.70 15.75
N PHE A 205 -10.60 9.12 14.73
CA PHE A 205 -10.41 8.36 13.49
C PHE A 205 -9.77 7.00 13.77
N SER A 206 -8.73 6.98 14.61
CA SER A 206 -8.05 5.76 15.03
C SER A 206 -8.99 4.76 15.71
N LYS A 207 -9.90 5.23 16.56
CA LYS A 207 -10.90 4.37 17.23
C LYS A 207 -11.93 3.81 16.26
N ASN A 208 -12.37 4.62 15.29
CA ASN A 208 -13.43 4.24 14.36
C ASN A 208 -12.95 3.28 13.27
N TYR A 209 -11.68 3.40 12.84
CA TYR A 209 -11.18 2.75 11.62
C TYR A 209 -10.00 1.79 11.88
N LYS A 210 -9.81 1.33 13.12
CA LYS A 210 -8.82 0.30 13.45
C LYS A 210 -9.01 -1.00 12.64
N ALA A 211 -10.26 -1.36 12.32
CA ALA A 211 -10.62 -2.47 11.44
C ALA A 211 -11.88 -2.09 10.65
N PHE A 212 -11.72 -1.90 9.36
CA PHE A 212 -12.78 -1.48 8.46
C PHE A 212 -12.79 -2.33 7.19
N ALA A 213 -13.91 -2.35 6.44
CA ALA A 213 -14.05 -3.10 5.19
C ALA A 213 -13.60 -4.57 5.33
N ASP A 214 -14.22 -5.31 6.25
CA ASP A 214 -13.93 -6.73 6.55
C ASP A 214 -12.46 -6.96 6.97
N GLY A 215 -11.85 -5.98 7.63
CA GLY A 215 -10.46 -6.02 8.08
C GLY A 215 -9.41 -5.78 6.98
N ARG A 216 -9.83 -5.38 5.77
CA ARG A 216 -8.89 -5.00 4.71
C ARG A 216 -8.25 -3.64 4.97
N LEU A 217 -8.98 -2.73 5.58
CA LEU A 217 -8.50 -1.39 5.90
C LEU A 217 -8.30 -1.20 7.40
N THR A 218 -7.26 -0.48 7.73
CA THR A 218 -6.93 -0.02 9.06
C THR A 218 -6.41 1.42 9.02
N THR A 219 -5.89 1.91 10.13
CA THR A 219 -5.19 3.20 10.24
C THR A 219 -3.96 3.06 11.10
N MET A 220 -3.05 4.02 11.00
CA MET A 220 -1.93 4.21 11.92
C MET A 220 -2.05 5.58 12.57
N VAL A 221 -1.37 5.80 13.69
CA VAL A 221 -1.24 7.14 14.27
C VAL A 221 -0.10 7.85 13.53
N ALA A 222 -0.39 8.96 12.88
CA ALA A 222 0.51 9.54 11.91
C ALA A 222 0.95 10.98 12.26
N PRO A 223 1.84 11.21 13.26
CA PRO A 223 2.51 12.51 13.40
C PRO A 223 3.33 12.77 12.14
N HIS A 224 3.13 13.94 11.50
CA HIS A 224 3.74 14.20 10.19
C HIS A 224 5.26 14.01 10.20
N SER A 225 5.94 14.74 11.07
CA SER A 225 7.41 14.75 11.16
C SER A 225 7.88 15.42 12.44
N PRO A 226 9.15 15.26 12.86
CA PRO A 226 9.71 15.97 14.02
C PRO A 226 9.71 17.49 13.86
N TYR A 227 9.76 18.01 12.63
CA TYR A 227 9.76 19.46 12.39
C TYR A 227 8.35 20.06 12.29
N ALA A 228 7.33 19.27 11.99
CA ALA A 228 5.94 19.74 11.87
C ALA A 228 5.08 19.44 13.11
N CYS A 229 5.60 18.67 14.08
CA CYS A 229 4.94 18.34 15.32
C CYS A 229 5.73 18.85 16.53
N THR A 230 5.02 19.35 17.57
CA THR A 230 5.64 19.66 18.85
C THR A 230 5.98 18.37 19.62
N PRO A 231 6.91 18.39 20.59
CA PRO A 231 7.18 17.26 21.46
C PRO A 231 5.93 16.72 22.14
N GLU A 232 5.01 17.58 22.57
CA GLU A 232 3.74 17.19 23.20
C GLU A 232 2.84 16.43 22.24
N ALA A 233 2.74 16.88 20.98
CA ALA A 233 1.96 16.17 19.94
C ALA A 233 2.55 14.80 19.61
N ILE A 234 3.87 14.67 19.61
CA ILE A 234 4.57 13.38 19.39
C ILE A 234 4.33 12.43 20.56
N MET A 235 4.45 12.91 21.83
CA MET A 235 4.15 12.10 23.00
C MET A 235 2.68 11.66 23.05
N GLU A 236 1.77 12.57 22.67
CA GLU A 236 0.34 12.25 22.59
C GLU A 236 0.04 11.23 21.48
N SER A 237 0.73 11.32 20.34
CA SER A 237 0.66 10.33 19.28
C SER A 237 1.08 8.93 19.78
N ALA A 238 2.16 8.84 20.56
CA ALA A 238 2.59 7.60 21.17
C ALA A 238 1.54 7.03 22.14
N ARG A 239 0.88 7.90 22.95
CA ARG A 239 -0.23 7.52 23.83
C ARG A 239 -1.41 6.95 23.03
N ILE A 240 -1.85 7.68 21.99
CA ILE A 240 -2.98 7.26 21.14
C ILE A 240 -2.67 5.91 20.49
N ALA A 241 -1.46 5.72 19.96
CA ALA A 241 -1.05 4.46 19.35
C ALA A 241 -1.10 3.30 20.35
N LYS A 242 -0.54 3.50 21.55
CA LYS A 242 -0.54 2.52 22.62
C LYS A 242 -1.94 2.12 23.06
N GLU A 243 -2.82 3.09 23.32
CA GLU A 243 -4.16 2.84 23.83
C GLU A 243 -5.08 2.17 22.82
N ASN A 244 -4.82 2.38 21.52
CA ASN A 244 -5.60 1.78 20.44
C ASN A 244 -4.92 0.55 19.82
N ASP A 245 -3.72 0.14 20.29
CA ASP A 245 -2.94 -0.95 19.72
C ASP A 245 -2.72 -0.75 18.21
N LEU A 246 -2.20 0.41 17.85
CA LEU A 246 -1.91 0.84 16.48
C LEU A 246 -0.41 1.10 16.31
N MET A 247 0.05 0.98 15.08
CA MET A 247 1.39 1.43 14.69
C MET A 247 1.45 2.95 14.56
N VAL A 248 2.66 3.48 14.62
CA VAL A 248 2.97 4.87 14.26
C VAL A 248 3.55 4.92 12.86
N HIS A 249 3.18 5.95 12.09
CA HIS A 249 3.73 6.27 10.77
C HIS A 249 4.23 7.72 10.77
N ILE A 250 5.48 7.97 10.37
CA ILE A 250 6.11 9.29 10.49
C ILE A 250 7.23 9.49 9.45
N HIS A 251 7.39 10.71 8.90
CA HIS A 251 8.56 11.09 8.09
C HIS A 251 9.73 11.42 8.99
N VAL A 252 10.90 10.81 8.78
CA VAL A 252 12.10 11.03 9.62
C VAL A 252 13.38 10.99 8.81
N SER A 253 14.26 11.93 9.09
CA SER A 253 15.63 12.00 8.52
C SER A 253 15.64 12.00 6.99
N GLU A 254 14.72 12.76 6.40
CA GLU A 254 14.58 12.87 4.96
C GLU A 254 15.63 13.80 4.34
N THR A 255 15.86 14.98 4.95
CA THR A 255 16.73 16.02 4.39
C THR A 255 17.68 16.62 5.43
N ASP A 256 18.79 17.22 4.98
CA ASP A 256 19.72 17.99 5.84
C ASP A 256 19.01 19.10 6.59
N PHE A 257 17.98 19.72 6.00
CA PHE A 257 17.17 20.73 6.66
C PHE A 257 16.56 20.20 7.96
N GLU A 258 15.95 19.02 7.93
CA GLU A 258 15.34 18.39 9.10
C GLU A 258 16.40 18.13 10.19
N ILE A 259 17.54 17.56 9.81
CA ILE A 259 18.62 17.28 10.76
C ILE A 259 19.05 18.54 11.48
N LEU A 260 19.37 19.62 10.73
CA LEU A 260 19.85 20.88 11.28
C LEU A 260 18.78 21.60 12.13
N ASP A 261 17.51 21.53 11.72
CA ASP A 261 16.41 22.17 12.44
C ASP A 261 16.16 21.50 13.80
N ILE A 262 16.12 20.16 13.83
CA ILE A 262 15.89 19.39 15.05
C ILE A 262 17.09 19.48 16.00
N GLU A 263 18.33 19.40 15.50
CA GLU A 263 19.53 19.62 16.32
C GLU A 263 19.53 21.02 16.94
N LYS A 264 19.18 22.03 16.17
CA LYS A 264 19.11 23.43 16.67
C LYS A 264 18.03 23.62 17.73
N ARG A 265 16.84 23.01 17.56
CA ARG A 265 15.72 23.17 18.48
C ARG A 265 15.85 22.34 19.74
N TYR A 266 16.35 21.11 19.63
CA TYR A 266 16.26 20.11 20.69
C TYR A 266 17.61 19.51 21.11
N GLY A 267 18.73 19.89 20.47
CA GLY A 267 20.07 19.43 20.83
C GLY A 267 20.35 17.95 20.55
N SER A 268 19.59 17.34 19.64
CA SER A 268 19.75 15.95 19.21
C SER A 268 19.22 15.77 17.79
N ARG A 269 19.72 14.74 17.09
CA ARG A 269 19.25 14.37 15.76
C ARG A 269 17.81 13.79 15.83
N PRO A 270 17.07 13.76 14.70
CA PRO A 270 15.65 13.38 14.68
C PRO A 270 15.34 12.03 15.34
N VAL A 271 16.08 10.98 15.02
CA VAL A 271 15.84 9.63 15.57
C VAL A 271 16.02 9.61 17.09
N GLU A 272 17.10 10.22 17.61
CA GLU A 272 17.35 10.30 19.03
C GLU A 272 16.30 11.18 19.74
N HIS A 273 15.84 12.28 19.10
CA HIS A 273 14.78 13.12 19.62
C HIS A 273 13.49 12.32 19.82
N LEU A 274 13.05 11.59 18.79
CA LEU A 274 11.83 10.76 18.84
C LEU A 274 11.94 9.62 19.87
N ARG A 275 13.13 9.01 19.99
CA ARG A 275 13.39 8.01 21.03
C ARG A 275 13.22 8.59 22.44
N ARG A 276 13.77 9.79 22.70
CA ARG A 276 13.62 10.48 24.00
C ARG A 276 12.17 10.79 24.33
N LEU A 277 11.34 11.07 23.32
CA LEU A 277 9.91 11.33 23.50
C LEU A 277 9.07 10.05 23.64
N GLY A 278 9.69 8.87 23.57
CA GLY A 278 9.01 7.58 23.74
C GLY A 278 8.18 7.13 22.53
N LEU A 279 8.35 7.77 21.35
CA LEU A 279 7.58 7.40 20.16
C LEU A 279 7.88 5.96 19.73
N PHE A 280 9.14 5.55 19.80
CA PHE A 280 9.61 4.22 19.41
C PHE A 280 9.33 3.11 20.43
N ASP A 281 8.63 3.43 21.51
CA ASP A 281 8.04 2.40 22.42
C ASP A 281 6.81 1.75 21.79
N GLN A 282 6.33 2.28 20.66
CA GLN A 282 5.26 1.73 19.83
C GLN A 282 5.84 1.20 18.51
N PRO A 283 5.22 0.14 17.93
CA PRO A 283 5.59 -0.29 16.58
C PRO A 283 5.52 0.89 15.61
N THR A 284 6.64 1.20 14.97
CA THR A 284 6.75 2.41 14.13
C THR A 284 7.29 2.06 12.76
N VAL A 285 6.67 2.62 11.71
CA VAL A 285 7.25 2.73 10.38
C VAL A 285 7.63 4.18 10.12
N MET A 286 8.89 4.42 9.79
CA MET A 286 9.36 5.73 9.37
C MET A 286 9.58 5.77 7.87
N ALA A 287 9.05 6.80 7.21
CA ALA A 287 9.30 7.08 5.81
C ALA A 287 10.66 7.77 5.63
N HIS A 288 11.31 7.49 4.51
CA HIS A 288 12.58 8.02 4.01
C HIS A 288 13.83 7.46 4.67
N GLY A 289 14.24 7.91 5.86
CA GLY A 289 15.47 7.46 6.50
C GLY A 289 16.72 7.65 5.65
N VAL A 290 16.82 8.79 4.93
CA VAL A 290 17.91 9.05 3.98
C VAL A 290 19.21 9.36 4.71
N ILE A 291 19.14 10.21 5.76
CA ILE A 291 20.33 10.73 6.46
C ILE A 291 20.44 10.12 7.84
N LEU A 292 20.86 8.88 7.91
CA LEU A 292 21.05 8.12 9.16
C LEU A 292 22.53 7.86 9.43
N ASN A 293 22.96 8.03 10.67
CA ASN A 293 24.26 7.57 11.14
C ASN A 293 24.20 6.17 11.83
N ASP A 294 25.33 5.63 12.24
CA ASP A 294 25.41 4.29 12.85
C ASP A 294 24.64 4.20 14.19
N GLU A 295 24.70 5.27 15.00
CA GLU A 295 24.01 5.35 16.28
C GLU A 295 22.48 5.33 16.08
N GLU A 296 21.99 6.07 15.08
CA GLU A 296 20.57 6.08 14.73
C GLU A 296 20.10 4.72 14.19
N ARG A 297 20.90 4.04 13.34
CA ARG A 297 20.60 2.66 12.90
C ARG A 297 20.53 1.69 14.08
N ALA A 298 21.40 1.83 15.07
CA ALA A 298 21.36 1.02 16.29
C ALA A 298 20.07 1.27 17.10
N ILE A 299 19.63 2.53 17.21
CA ILE A 299 18.35 2.88 17.87
C ILE A 299 17.16 2.24 17.11
N LEU A 300 17.09 2.40 15.78
CA LEU A 300 16.04 1.81 14.97
C LEU A 300 15.97 0.29 15.17
N LYS A 301 17.12 -0.40 15.17
CA LYS A 301 17.20 -1.84 15.41
C LYS A 301 16.70 -2.22 16.80
N GLN A 302 17.17 -1.49 17.82
CA GLN A 302 16.80 -1.77 19.22
C GLN A 302 15.31 -1.68 19.47
N HIS A 303 14.62 -0.74 18.80
CA HIS A 303 13.20 -0.45 18.98
C HIS A 303 12.30 -1.10 17.92
N ASP A 304 12.82 -1.98 17.05
CA ASP A 304 12.11 -2.57 15.90
C ASP A 304 11.41 -1.51 15.02
N VAL A 305 12.04 -0.35 14.88
CA VAL A 305 11.56 0.70 13.96
C VAL A 305 11.83 0.25 12.53
N ARG A 306 10.82 0.35 11.70
CA ARG A 306 10.82 -0.11 10.31
C ARG A 306 10.94 1.08 9.38
N VAL A 307 11.42 0.86 8.15
CA VAL A 307 11.67 1.95 7.19
C VAL A 307 10.86 1.72 5.92
N ALA A 308 10.15 2.75 5.46
CA ALA A 308 9.59 2.83 4.12
C ALA A 308 10.55 3.63 3.24
N HIS A 309 11.21 2.96 2.30
CA HIS A 309 12.21 3.54 1.41
C HIS A 309 11.57 4.06 0.13
N ASN A 310 11.69 5.37 -0.13
CA ASN A 310 11.08 6.11 -1.22
C ASN A 310 12.14 6.56 -2.25
N PRO A 311 12.72 5.66 -3.06
CA PRO A 311 13.92 5.98 -3.85
C PRO A 311 13.71 7.11 -4.85
N ILE A 312 12.60 7.11 -5.61
CA ILE A 312 12.34 8.11 -6.66
C ILE A 312 12.03 9.47 -6.03
N SER A 313 11.17 9.52 -5.00
CA SER A 313 10.86 10.76 -4.28
C SER A 313 12.13 11.39 -3.69
N ASN A 314 12.96 10.61 -2.99
CA ASN A 314 14.22 11.08 -2.42
C ASN A 314 15.16 11.69 -3.47
N LEU A 315 15.23 11.09 -4.66
CA LEU A 315 16.01 11.61 -5.78
C LEU A 315 15.42 12.88 -6.37
N LYS A 316 14.10 12.87 -6.60
CA LYS A 316 13.41 13.98 -7.25
C LYS A 316 13.44 15.25 -6.41
N LEU A 317 13.29 15.13 -5.10
CA LEU A 317 13.38 16.24 -4.13
C LEU A 317 14.83 16.61 -3.75
N GLY A 318 15.81 15.84 -4.24
CA GLY A 318 17.22 16.05 -3.92
C GLY A 318 17.57 15.74 -2.46
N SER A 319 16.77 14.91 -1.78
CA SER A 319 17.01 14.50 -0.38
C SER A 319 18.25 13.62 -0.23
N GLY A 320 18.61 12.88 -1.28
CA GLY A 320 19.79 12.01 -1.29
C GLY A 320 19.48 10.54 -1.56
N ILE A 321 20.43 9.66 -1.27
CA ILE A 321 20.31 8.20 -1.44
C ILE A 321 20.42 7.55 -0.06
N ALA A 322 19.33 6.93 0.40
CA ALA A 322 19.34 6.15 1.63
C ALA A 322 20.22 4.90 1.49
N ASP A 323 21.03 4.59 2.49
CA ASP A 323 21.86 3.40 2.53
C ASP A 323 21.06 2.18 2.99
N VAL A 324 20.27 1.63 2.08
CA VAL A 324 19.35 0.51 2.35
C VAL A 324 20.12 -0.78 2.66
N VAL A 325 21.28 -0.99 2.04
CA VAL A 325 22.13 -2.16 2.33
C VAL A 325 22.53 -2.16 3.79
N SER A 326 23.02 -1.05 4.33
CA SER A 326 23.38 -0.94 5.75
C SER A 326 22.17 -1.14 6.68
N LEU A 327 20.97 -0.68 6.30
CA LEU A 327 19.74 -0.94 7.07
C LEU A 327 19.42 -2.44 7.14
N LEU A 328 19.48 -3.12 5.99
CA LEU A 328 19.23 -4.56 5.91
C LEU A 328 20.30 -5.38 6.65
N ASP A 329 21.57 -5.01 6.51
CA ASP A 329 22.70 -5.64 7.21
C ASP A 329 22.58 -5.49 8.74
N ALA A 330 22.03 -4.36 9.21
CA ALA A 330 21.68 -4.16 10.62
C ALA A 330 20.45 -4.97 11.05
N GLY A 331 19.73 -5.62 10.12
CA GLY A 331 18.52 -6.38 10.36
C GLY A 331 17.30 -5.51 10.62
N ILE A 332 17.26 -4.29 10.09
CA ILE A 332 16.10 -3.41 10.09
C ILE A 332 15.16 -3.84 8.97
N LYS A 333 13.85 -3.89 9.24
CA LYS A 333 12.83 -4.21 8.23
C LYS A 333 12.63 -3.00 7.33
N VAL A 334 12.78 -3.20 6.03
CA VAL A 334 12.62 -2.13 5.03
C VAL A 334 11.62 -2.57 3.97
N GLY A 335 10.60 -1.73 3.73
CA GLY A 335 9.70 -1.84 2.59
C GLY A 335 10.05 -0.80 1.51
N VAL A 336 9.75 -1.09 0.24
CA VAL A 336 9.80 -0.09 -0.84
C VAL A 336 8.48 0.69 -0.85
N ALA A 337 8.55 1.95 -1.23
CA ALA A 337 7.41 2.86 -1.23
C ALA A 337 7.56 3.93 -2.32
N THR A 338 6.43 4.44 -2.80
CA THR A 338 6.42 5.46 -3.85
C THR A 338 6.45 6.89 -3.33
N ASP A 339 6.03 7.10 -2.06
CA ASP A 339 5.60 8.42 -1.61
C ASP A 339 4.37 8.94 -2.40
N GLY A 340 4.07 10.22 -2.37
CA GLY A 340 2.99 10.82 -3.15
C GLY A 340 3.40 11.11 -4.61
N VAL A 341 2.43 11.10 -5.53
CA VAL A 341 2.68 11.43 -6.94
C VAL A 341 3.08 12.89 -7.18
N ALA A 342 2.95 13.75 -6.19
CA ALA A 342 3.47 15.10 -6.25
C ALA A 342 5.00 15.13 -6.17
N SER A 343 5.61 14.19 -5.44
CA SER A 343 7.07 14.04 -5.30
C SER A 343 7.66 12.91 -6.14
N ASN A 344 6.82 12.05 -6.78
CA ASN A 344 7.24 10.89 -7.57
C ASN A 344 6.77 10.94 -9.03
N ASN A 345 5.53 11.31 -9.27
CA ASN A 345 4.75 11.34 -10.50
C ASN A 345 3.98 10.05 -10.83
N ASN A 346 4.23 8.91 -10.21
CA ASN A 346 3.45 7.67 -10.39
C ASN A 346 3.41 6.82 -9.12
N PHE A 347 2.61 5.72 -9.17
CA PHE A 347 2.53 4.70 -8.12
C PHE A 347 3.01 3.32 -8.63
N ASP A 348 3.93 3.28 -9.59
CA ASP A 348 4.46 2.04 -10.16
C ASP A 348 5.58 1.43 -9.29
N MET A 349 5.23 0.42 -8.50
CA MET A 349 6.17 -0.28 -7.62
C MET A 349 7.26 -1.05 -8.37
N PHE A 350 7.08 -1.41 -9.67
CA PHE A 350 8.15 -2.02 -10.48
C PHE A 350 9.26 -1.01 -10.77
N GLU A 351 8.89 0.25 -10.99
CA GLU A 351 9.86 1.33 -11.17
C GLU A 351 10.62 1.61 -9.87
N GLU A 352 9.93 1.65 -8.73
CA GLU A 352 10.52 1.85 -7.41
C GLU A 352 11.53 0.75 -7.04
N MET A 353 11.14 -0.51 -7.16
CA MET A 353 12.02 -1.65 -6.88
C MET A 353 13.28 -1.61 -7.72
N ARG A 354 13.14 -1.34 -9.02
CA ARG A 354 14.27 -1.24 -9.96
C ARG A 354 15.20 -0.11 -9.57
N THR A 355 14.64 1.07 -9.29
CA THR A 355 15.40 2.25 -8.88
C THR A 355 16.15 1.98 -7.57
N ALA A 356 15.50 1.42 -6.57
CA ALA A 356 16.14 1.02 -5.32
C ALA A 356 17.36 0.11 -5.57
N ALA A 357 17.18 -0.95 -6.37
CA ALA A 357 18.27 -1.90 -6.64
C ALA A 357 19.45 -1.26 -7.38
N LEU A 358 19.17 -0.45 -8.41
CA LEU A 358 20.23 0.17 -9.23
C LEU A 358 20.99 1.22 -8.43
N LEU A 359 20.32 2.00 -7.59
CA LEU A 359 20.95 3.01 -6.72
C LEU A 359 21.94 2.36 -5.74
N GLN A 360 21.53 1.28 -5.06
CA GLN A 360 22.43 0.60 -4.12
C GLN A 360 23.65 0.02 -4.83
N LYS A 361 23.47 -0.65 -5.97
CA LYS A 361 24.60 -1.17 -6.76
C LYS A 361 25.55 -0.05 -7.21
N GLY A 362 25.02 1.07 -7.65
CA GLY A 362 25.78 2.24 -8.08
C GLY A 362 26.54 2.90 -6.92
N MET A 363 25.88 3.08 -5.78
CA MET A 363 26.47 3.67 -4.56
C MET A 363 27.63 2.84 -4.04
N TYR A 364 27.47 1.51 -3.95
CA TYR A 364 28.50 0.58 -3.48
C TYR A 364 29.55 0.24 -4.56
N LYS A 365 29.29 0.58 -5.85
CA LYS A 365 30.11 0.15 -6.99
C LYS A 365 30.30 -1.38 -7.03
N ASP A 366 29.28 -2.10 -6.62
CA ASP A 366 29.29 -3.55 -6.47
C ASP A 366 27.95 -4.13 -6.98
N ALA A 367 27.99 -4.84 -8.09
CA ALA A 367 26.80 -5.44 -8.72
C ALA A 367 26.20 -6.59 -7.89
N THR A 368 26.94 -7.15 -6.92
CA THR A 368 26.44 -8.23 -6.04
C THR A 368 25.60 -7.72 -4.89
N LYS A 369 25.71 -6.43 -4.55
CA LYS A 369 24.88 -5.81 -3.54
C LYS A 369 23.43 -5.71 -4.04
N PHE A 370 22.49 -5.90 -3.14
CA PHE A 370 21.07 -5.76 -3.38
C PHE A 370 20.53 -6.63 -4.54
N PRO A 371 20.51 -7.97 -4.39
CA PRO A 371 20.01 -8.91 -5.39
C PRO A 371 18.54 -8.66 -5.77
N ALA A 372 18.11 -9.18 -6.93
CA ALA A 372 16.73 -9.02 -7.41
C ALA A 372 15.68 -9.54 -6.41
N GLN A 373 15.94 -10.68 -5.79
CA GLN A 373 15.06 -11.25 -4.77
C GLN A 373 14.88 -10.32 -3.56
N THR A 374 15.93 -9.58 -3.17
CA THR A 374 15.86 -8.61 -2.06
C THR A 374 14.92 -7.46 -2.41
N ALA A 375 15.04 -6.87 -3.60
CA ALA A 375 14.16 -5.78 -4.05
C ALA A 375 12.70 -6.24 -4.11
N LEU A 376 12.45 -7.41 -4.69
CA LEU A 376 11.10 -8.01 -4.77
C LEU A 376 10.55 -8.33 -3.37
N ALA A 377 11.37 -8.85 -2.47
CA ALA A 377 10.96 -9.11 -1.08
C ALA A 377 10.60 -7.82 -0.34
N MET A 378 11.31 -6.71 -0.58
CA MET A 378 11.00 -5.40 0.01
C MET A 378 9.68 -4.82 -0.50
N ALA A 379 9.29 -5.11 -1.74
CA ALA A 379 8.01 -4.69 -2.30
C ALA A 379 6.88 -5.72 -2.10
N THR A 380 7.13 -6.78 -1.35
CA THR A 380 6.15 -7.84 -1.04
C THR A 380 6.20 -8.18 0.46
N ARG A 381 6.78 -9.31 0.84
CA ARG A 381 6.81 -9.81 2.22
C ARG A 381 7.41 -8.82 3.22
N MET A 382 8.58 -8.26 2.92
CA MET A 382 9.25 -7.32 3.83
C MET A 382 8.48 -6.00 3.94
N GLY A 383 7.88 -5.53 2.83
CA GLY A 383 7.00 -4.37 2.82
C GLY A 383 5.76 -4.60 3.71
N ALA A 384 5.11 -5.75 3.57
CA ALA A 384 3.98 -6.14 4.42
C ALA A 384 4.37 -6.21 5.91
N GLU A 385 5.52 -6.80 6.22
CA GLU A 385 6.06 -6.83 7.59
C GLU A 385 6.37 -5.42 8.11
N ALA A 386 6.91 -4.53 7.26
CA ALA A 386 7.24 -3.17 7.65
C ALA A 386 6.01 -2.36 8.07
N ILE A 387 4.88 -2.52 7.39
CA ILE A 387 3.64 -1.81 7.71
C ILE A 387 2.69 -2.60 8.62
N GLY A 388 3.15 -3.70 9.24
CA GLY A 388 2.34 -4.48 10.19
C GLY A 388 1.28 -5.39 9.55
N MET A 389 1.32 -5.59 8.22
CA MET A 389 0.38 -6.44 7.47
C MET A 389 1.00 -7.78 7.04
N GLY A 390 1.83 -8.37 7.89
CA GLY A 390 2.56 -9.60 7.59
C GLY A 390 1.70 -10.84 7.30
N HIS A 391 0.37 -10.72 7.38
CA HIS A 391 -0.58 -11.73 6.90
C HIS A 391 -0.78 -11.70 5.38
N THR A 392 -0.09 -10.81 4.66
CA THR A 392 -0.03 -10.68 3.20
C THR A 392 1.43 -10.72 2.70
N GLY A 393 1.68 -10.40 1.43
CA GLY A 393 3.00 -10.18 0.85
C GLY A 393 3.80 -11.44 0.51
N SER A 394 3.28 -12.64 0.76
CA SER A 394 3.83 -13.90 0.27
C SER A 394 2.72 -14.91 -0.04
N LEU A 395 2.97 -15.85 -0.95
CA LEU A 395 2.06 -16.93 -1.24
C LEU A 395 2.43 -18.13 -0.37
N GLU A 396 1.79 -18.19 0.80
CA GLU A 396 1.99 -19.25 1.80
C GLU A 396 0.65 -19.65 2.40
N ALA A 397 0.51 -20.91 2.79
CA ALA A 397 -0.69 -21.35 3.51
C ALA A 397 -0.91 -20.52 4.79
N GLY A 398 -2.14 -20.10 5.02
CA GLY A 398 -2.54 -19.23 6.13
C GLY A 398 -2.46 -17.72 5.83
N LYS A 399 -1.89 -17.31 4.70
CA LYS A 399 -1.84 -15.90 4.24
C LYS A 399 -3.09 -15.53 3.46
N LYS A 400 -3.37 -14.23 3.41
CA LYS A 400 -4.43 -13.68 2.55
C LYS A 400 -4.11 -13.90 1.08
N ALA A 401 -5.14 -14.16 0.28
CA ALA A 401 -5.01 -14.40 -1.15
C ALA A 401 -4.97 -13.06 -1.93
N ASP A 402 -3.90 -12.29 -1.68
CA ASP A 402 -3.59 -11.06 -2.40
C ASP A 402 -2.46 -11.36 -3.39
N PHE A 403 -2.76 -11.40 -4.68
CA PHE A 403 -1.80 -11.78 -5.71
C PHE A 403 -2.06 -11.13 -7.05
N ILE A 404 -1.04 -11.12 -7.90
CA ILE A 404 -1.08 -10.59 -9.26
C ILE A 404 -0.66 -11.64 -10.28
N THR A 405 -1.12 -11.43 -11.52
CA THR A 405 -0.77 -12.30 -12.65
C THR A 405 -0.06 -11.50 -13.74
N ILE A 406 0.97 -12.10 -14.35
CA ILE A 406 1.69 -11.58 -15.50
C ILE A 406 1.73 -12.67 -16.58
N TYR A 407 1.40 -12.33 -17.83
CA TYR A 407 1.53 -13.26 -18.95
C TYR A 407 2.83 -12.96 -19.72
N PRO A 408 3.91 -13.74 -19.49
CA PRO A 408 5.23 -13.36 -20.00
C PRO A 408 5.44 -13.68 -21.47
N TYR A 409 4.68 -14.62 -22.06
CA TYR A 409 4.99 -15.21 -23.35
C TYR A 409 4.74 -14.30 -24.56
N ASN A 410 3.90 -13.28 -24.44
CA ASN A 410 3.60 -12.32 -25.51
C ASN A 410 4.23 -10.94 -25.27
N LYS A 411 5.20 -10.84 -24.38
CA LYS A 411 5.91 -9.61 -24.03
C LYS A 411 7.35 -9.68 -24.54
N GLU A 412 7.67 -8.91 -25.58
CA GLU A 412 8.99 -8.92 -26.22
C GLU A 412 10.12 -8.57 -25.25
N HIS A 413 9.88 -7.62 -24.30
CA HIS A 413 10.87 -7.18 -23.34
C HIS A 413 11.09 -8.21 -22.20
N LEU A 414 10.23 -9.23 -22.08
CA LEU A 414 10.43 -10.34 -21.16
C LEU A 414 11.09 -11.56 -21.85
N GLN A 415 11.36 -11.48 -23.16
CA GLN A 415 12.02 -12.57 -23.91
C GLN A 415 13.53 -12.37 -24.01
N PRO A 416 14.32 -13.46 -24.05
CA PRO A 416 13.94 -14.85 -23.78
C PRO A 416 13.70 -15.08 -22.27
N LEU A 417 12.78 -15.98 -21.94
CA LEU A 417 12.53 -16.35 -20.53
C LEU A 417 13.71 -17.18 -20.02
N SER A 418 14.50 -16.63 -19.11
CA SER A 418 15.66 -17.28 -18.51
C SER A 418 15.63 -17.17 -16.99
N GLU A 419 16.06 -16.04 -16.45
CA GLU A 419 16.15 -15.77 -15.01
C GLU A 419 14.93 -14.98 -14.55
N ALA A 420 13.88 -15.63 -14.10
CA ALA A 420 12.58 -15.03 -13.86
C ALA A 420 12.62 -13.87 -12.83
N TYR A 421 13.38 -13.99 -11.74
CA TYR A 421 13.54 -12.88 -10.79
C TYR A 421 14.24 -11.66 -11.41
N SER A 422 15.18 -11.88 -12.32
CA SER A 422 15.81 -10.79 -13.07
C SER A 422 14.79 -10.10 -13.98
N HIS A 423 13.94 -10.86 -14.66
CA HIS A 423 12.89 -10.30 -15.50
C HIS A 423 11.87 -9.51 -14.68
N LEU A 424 11.41 -10.04 -13.55
CA LEU A 424 10.47 -9.36 -12.67
C LEU A 424 11.02 -8.02 -12.15
N LEU A 425 12.33 -7.95 -11.82
CA LEU A 425 12.91 -6.70 -11.34
C LEU A 425 13.30 -5.73 -12.45
N TYR A 426 14.03 -6.21 -13.47
CA TYR A 426 14.71 -5.32 -14.42
C TYR A 426 13.97 -5.10 -15.73
N ALA A 427 13.06 -5.99 -16.11
CA ALA A 427 12.34 -5.93 -17.37
C ALA A 427 10.85 -5.64 -17.21
N ALA A 428 10.17 -6.28 -16.27
CA ALA A 428 8.73 -6.11 -16.04
C ALA A 428 8.36 -4.68 -15.63
N ARG A 429 7.14 -4.28 -15.93
CA ARG A 429 6.57 -2.95 -15.69
C ARG A 429 5.17 -3.10 -15.10
N GLY A 430 4.62 -2.08 -14.46
CA GLY A 430 3.27 -2.11 -13.90
C GLY A 430 2.20 -2.48 -14.92
N ASN A 431 2.33 -2.04 -16.17
CA ASN A 431 1.38 -2.37 -17.24
C ASN A 431 1.51 -3.80 -17.81
N ASP A 432 2.43 -4.62 -17.32
CA ASP A 432 2.51 -6.05 -17.63
C ASP A 432 1.59 -6.89 -16.74
N VAL A 433 1.09 -6.32 -15.65
CA VAL A 433 0.11 -6.94 -14.78
C VAL A 433 -1.21 -7.14 -15.53
N CYS A 434 -1.70 -8.37 -15.54
CA CYS A 434 -2.93 -8.74 -16.22
C CYS A 434 -4.12 -8.67 -15.25
N ASP A 435 -4.06 -9.46 -14.19
CA ASP A 435 -5.14 -9.55 -13.23
C ASP A 435 -4.60 -9.32 -11.81
N VAL A 436 -5.45 -8.74 -10.96
CA VAL A 436 -5.13 -8.48 -9.56
C VAL A 436 -6.24 -9.03 -8.68
N TYR A 437 -5.83 -9.73 -7.64
CA TYR A 437 -6.72 -10.33 -6.65
C TYR A 437 -6.39 -9.78 -5.25
N ILE A 438 -7.42 -9.39 -4.52
CA ILE A 438 -7.33 -8.97 -3.11
C ILE A 438 -8.38 -9.77 -2.32
N ASP A 439 -7.97 -10.41 -1.24
CA ASP A 439 -8.82 -11.33 -0.48
C ASP A 439 -9.45 -12.43 -1.37
N GLY A 440 -8.70 -12.93 -2.37
CA GLY A 440 -9.18 -13.93 -3.33
C GLY A 440 -10.19 -13.40 -4.34
N LYS A 441 -10.61 -12.13 -4.26
CA LYS A 441 -11.53 -11.48 -5.20
C LYS A 441 -10.76 -10.75 -6.28
N MET A 442 -11.13 -10.98 -7.54
CA MET A 442 -10.53 -10.28 -8.68
C MET A 442 -11.00 -8.82 -8.67
N VAL A 443 -10.07 -7.87 -8.55
CA VAL A 443 -10.32 -6.41 -8.56
C VAL A 443 -9.86 -5.75 -9.86
N VAL A 444 -8.91 -6.38 -10.57
CA VAL A 444 -8.48 -5.98 -11.93
C VAL A 444 -8.50 -7.21 -12.81
N LYS A 445 -9.03 -7.07 -14.04
CA LYS A 445 -9.03 -8.10 -15.07
C LYS A 445 -8.52 -7.52 -16.38
N ASP A 446 -7.53 -8.17 -16.98
CA ASP A 446 -6.93 -7.75 -18.25
C ASP A 446 -6.56 -6.25 -18.24
N GLY A 447 -6.02 -5.75 -17.11
CA GLY A 447 -5.62 -4.36 -16.91
C GLY A 447 -6.76 -3.36 -16.72
N ARG A 448 -8.00 -3.82 -16.50
CA ARG A 448 -9.17 -2.96 -16.20
C ARG A 448 -9.67 -3.18 -14.79
N CYS A 449 -9.91 -2.10 -14.05
CA CYS A 449 -10.53 -2.17 -12.73
C CYS A 449 -11.97 -2.66 -12.83
N LEU A 450 -12.35 -3.56 -11.91
CA LEU A 450 -13.72 -4.08 -11.79
C LEU A 450 -14.54 -3.37 -10.71
N THR A 451 -13.84 -2.68 -9.78
CA THR A 451 -14.43 -2.03 -8.61
C THR A 451 -14.44 -0.51 -8.72
N ILE A 452 -13.80 0.06 -9.73
CA ILE A 452 -13.71 1.50 -9.97
C ILE A 452 -14.17 1.78 -11.41
N ASP A 453 -15.04 2.75 -11.59
CA ASP A 453 -15.41 3.28 -12.91
C ASP A 453 -14.29 4.22 -13.41
N GLU A 454 -13.38 3.65 -14.21
CA GLU A 454 -12.17 4.34 -14.69
C GLU A 454 -12.50 5.63 -15.46
N GLU A 455 -13.52 5.59 -16.34
CA GLU A 455 -13.90 6.74 -17.18
C GLU A 455 -14.46 7.88 -16.33
N LYS A 456 -15.32 7.54 -15.37
CA LYS A 456 -15.87 8.51 -14.42
C LYS A 456 -14.77 9.14 -13.57
N VAL A 457 -13.89 8.35 -12.97
CA VAL A 457 -12.81 8.88 -12.12
C VAL A 457 -11.89 9.81 -12.90
N ILE A 458 -11.51 9.46 -14.14
CA ILE A 458 -10.67 10.33 -14.99
C ILE A 458 -11.42 11.63 -15.34
N ALA A 459 -12.70 11.57 -15.69
CA ALA A 459 -13.50 12.74 -16.01
C ALA A 459 -13.65 13.70 -14.81
N GLU A 460 -13.95 13.14 -13.62
CA GLU A 460 -14.07 13.92 -12.39
C GLU A 460 -12.73 14.52 -11.95
N THR A 461 -11.63 13.78 -12.10
CA THR A 461 -10.26 14.27 -11.86
C THR A 461 -9.98 15.53 -12.68
N ASN A 462 -10.25 15.50 -13.99
CA ASN A 462 -10.03 16.64 -14.87
C ASN A 462 -10.94 17.83 -14.52
N ARG A 463 -12.18 17.57 -14.16
CA ARG A 463 -13.14 18.61 -13.71
C ARG A 463 -12.63 19.28 -12.42
N LEU A 464 -12.26 18.49 -11.42
CA LEU A 464 -11.83 18.99 -10.11
C LEU A 464 -10.48 19.71 -10.18
N GLN A 465 -9.52 19.21 -10.97
CA GLN A 465 -8.25 19.89 -11.17
C GLN A 465 -8.43 21.33 -11.68
N GLY A 466 -9.43 21.56 -12.53
CA GLY A 466 -9.78 22.90 -13.03
C GLY A 466 -10.29 23.87 -11.97
N THR A 467 -10.69 23.39 -10.79
CA THR A 467 -11.17 24.22 -9.67
C THR A 467 -10.07 24.66 -8.71
N LEU A 468 -8.90 24.01 -8.75
CA LEU A 468 -7.79 24.31 -7.87
C LEU A 468 -6.99 25.52 -8.38
N SER A 469 -6.81 26.54 -7.53
CA SER A 469 -5.93 27.68 -7.78
C SER A 469 -4.47 27.26 -7.61
N ARG A 470 -3.64 27.46 -8.62
CA ARG A 470 -2.21 27.08 -8.63
C ARG A 470 -1.28 28.21 -8.24
#